data_c9204908a5e322590eb71659a33af448
#
_entry.id   c9204908a5e322590eb71659a33af448
#
_cell.length_a   1.000
_cell.length_b   1.000
_cell.length_c   1.000
_cell.angle_alpha   90.00
_cell.angle_beta   90.00
_cell.angle_gamma   90.00
#
_symmetry.space_group_name_H-M   'P 1'
#
loop_
_entity.id
_entity.type
_entity.pdbx_description
1 polymer ?
#
loop_
_entity_poly.entity_id
_entity_poly.type
_entity_poly.pdbx_seq_one_letter_code
_entity_poly.pdbx_strand_id
1 'polypeptide(L)'
;MRVSLSGTLALVALAAVFAVGTDSALAGGTCPSHAPEARLAAIKAAGTCQKALQIDQHCSIGALGDLSPGAAVVRKCEKDFKSRLSKRLRARYESARNVCIEKYSKQRGSGARSVTIHCLEEVAAKFSAKYGRR
;
A
#
# COMPACT_ATOMS: atom_id res chain seq x y z
N MET A 1 71.38 -8.42 37.01
CA MET A 1 70.49 -7.26 36.85
C MET A 1 69.19 -7.77 36.16
N ARG A 2 68.09 -7.80 36.90
CA ARG A 2 66.78 -8.27 36.39
C ARG A 2 65.92 -7.01 36.17
N VAL A 3 65.48 -6.83 34.95
CA VAL A 3 64.54 -5.78 34.62
C VAL A 3 63.18 -6.47 34.34
N SER A 4 62.25 -6.22 35.25
CA SER A 4 60.88 -6.71 35.16
C SER A 4 60.06 -5.62 34.46
N LEU A 5 59.51 -5.91 33.26
CA LEU A 5 58.54 -5.03 32.59
C LEU A 5 57.15 -5.62 32.78
N SER A 6 56.39 -5.02 33.69
CA SER A 6 54.94 -5.26 33.81
C SER A 6 54.19 -4.46 32.75
N GLY A 7 53.71 -5.14 31.74
CA GLY A 7 52.82 -4.55 30.73
C GLY A 7 51.35 -4.70 31.13
N THR A 8 50.75 -3.60 31.51
CA THR A 8 49.28 -3.50 31.72
C THR A 8 48.54 -3.47 30.39
N LEU A 9 47.81 -4.54 30.09
CA LEU A 9 46.88 -4.62 28.98
C LEU A 9 45.60 -3.83 29.33
N ALA A 10 45.42 -2.71 28.70
CA ALA A 10 44.15 -1.98 28.74
C ALA A 10 43.18 -2.60 27.74
N LEU A 11 42.16 -3.30 28.25
CA LEU A 11 41.03 -3.77 27.48
C LEU A 11 40.11 -2.57 27.15
N VAL A 12 40.16 -2.10 25.91
CA VAL A 12 39.19 -1.17 25.38
C VAL A 12 37.96 -1.96 24.93
N ALA A 13 36.91 -1.94 25.73
CA ALA A 13 35.61 -2.51 25.35
C ALA A 13 34.92 -1.55 24.39
N LEU A 14 34.92 -1.87 23.09
CA LEU A 14 34.07 -1.20 22.11
C LEU A 14 32.62 -1.65 22.31
N ALA A 15 31.78 -0.86 22.93
CA ALA A 15 30.35 -1.03 22.97
C ALA A 15 29.78 -0.64 21.61
N ALA A 16 29.52 -1.62 20.75
CA ALA A 16 28.75 -1.42 19.52
C ALA A 16 27.27 -1.22 19.90
N VAL A 17 26.82 0.01 19.86
CA VAL A 17 25.40 0.34 19.97
C VAL A 17 24.74 -0.05 18.65
N PHE A 18 24.15 -1.25 18.59
CA PHE A 18 23.22 -1.60 17.54
C PHE A 18 21.94 -0.80 17.76
N ALA A 19 21.78 0.29 16.99
CA ALA A 19 20.52 0.92 16.82
C ALA A 19 19.60 -0.08 16.06
N VAL A 20 18.83 -0.86 16.82
CA VAL A 20 17.74 -1.65 16.27
C VAL A 20 16.70 -0.66 15.81
N GLY A 21 16.75 -0.31 14.51
CA GLY A 21 15.64 0.34 13.85
C GLY A 21 14.44 -0.57 14.01
N THR A 22 13.51 -0.19 14.86
CA THR A 22 12.19 -0.81 14.93
C THR A 22 11.46 -0.41 13.66
N ASP A 23 11.72 -1.15 12.55
CA ASP A 23 10.74 -1.27 11.49
C ASP A 23 9.51 -1.89 12.14
N SER A 24 8.60 -1.03 12.55
CA SER A 24 7.25 -1.45 12.93
C SER A 24 6.61 -2.04 11.69
N ALA A 25 6.90 -3.31 11.43
CA ALA A 25 6.12 -4.13 10.55
C ALA A 25 4.69 -4.09 11.10
N LEU A 26 3.83 -3.29 10.47
CA LEU A 26 2.38 -3.35 10.63
C LEU A 26 1.90 -4.69 10.07
N ALA A 27 2.31 -5.76 10.73
CA ALA A 27 1.77 -7.09 10.56
C ALA A 27 0.46 -7.13 11.34
N GLY A 28 -0.64 -7.05 10.64
CA GLY A 28 -1.99 -7.02 11.19
C GLY A 28 -2.60 -5.63 10.94
N GLY A 29 -3.24 -5.48 9.78
CA GLY A 29 -3.75 -4.21 9.31
C GLY A 29 -4.86 -3.66 10.19
N THR A 30 -4.49 -2.91 11.23
CA THR A 30 -5.46 -2.07 11.94
C THR A 30 -5.74 -0.84 11.09
N CYS A 31 -7.01 -0.55 10.90
CA CYS A 31 -7.42 0.68 10.24
C CYS A 31 -6.96 1.90 11.05
N PRO A 32 -6.15 2.83 10.49
CA PRO A 32 -5.73 4.01 11.22
C PRO A 32 -6.89 4.95 11.54
N SER A 33 -7.93 4.96 10.71
CA SER A 33 -9.16 5.72 10.93
C SER A 33 -10.23 5.32 9.92
N HIS A 34 -11.48 5.20 10.38
CA HIS A 34 -12.63 5.02 9.50
C HIS A 34 -13.15 6.33 8.90
N ALA A 35 -12.69 7.49 9.40
CA ALA A 35 -13.04 8.79 8.83
C ALA A 35 -12.50 8.89 7.39
N PRO A 36 -13.33 9.20 6.37
CA PRO A 36 -12.92 9.19 4.97
C PRO A 36 -11.72 10.09 4.66
N GLU A 37 -11.64 11.25 5.31
CA GLU A 37 -10.56 12.22 5.10
C GLU A 37 -9.23 11.70 5.64
N ALA A 38 -9.22 11.13 6.84
CA ALA A 38 -8.02 10.55 7.45
C ALA A 38 -7.54 9.33 6.68
N ARG A 39 -8.47 8.47 6.24
CA ARG A 39 -8.16 7.33 5.36
C ARG A 39 -7.58 7.79 4.03
N LEU A 40 -8.19 8.80 3.40
CA LEU A 40 -7.67 9.38 2.15
C LEU A 40 -6.26 9.94 2.32
N ALA A 41 -5.97 10.61 3.43
CA ALA A 41 -4.63 11.11 3.74
C ALA A 41 -3.62 9.97 3.88
N ALA A 42 -3.96 8.91 4.61
CA ALA A 42 -3.12 7.72 4.79
C ALA A 42 -2.84 7.01 3.44
N ILE A 43 -3.85 6.87 2.57
CA ILE A 43 -3.70 6.31 1.23
C ILE A 43 -2.76 7.15 0.37
N LYS A 44 -2.90 8.48 0.41
CA LYS A 44 -2.01 9.39 -0.33
C LYS A 44 -0.57 9.28 0.15
N ALA A 45 -0.35 9.18 1.46
CA ALA A 45 0.97 9.04 2.08
C ALA A 45 1.59 7.65 1.90
N ALA A 46 0.81 6.62 1.58
CA ALA A 46 1.33 5.26 1.38
C ALA A 46 2.43 5.24 0.30
N GLY A 47 3.54 4.57 0.58
CA GLY A 47 4.69 4.51 -0.33
C GLY A 47 4.45 3.70 -1.59
N THR A 48 3.49 2.74 -1.57
CA THR A 48 3.22 1.83 -2.68
C THR A 48 1.73 1.67 -2.94
N CYS A 49 1.38 1.21 -4.15
CA CYS A 49 0.02 0.81 -4.50
C CYS A 49 -0.53 -0.24 -3.54
N GLN A 50 0.24 -1.29 -3.25
CA GLN A 50 -0.20 -2.39 -2.39
C GLN A 50 -0.49 -1.91 -0.96
N LYS A 51 0.34 -1.02 -0.42
CA LYS A 51 0.10 -0.45 0.91
C LYS A 51 -1.15 0.42 0.94
N ALA A 52 -1.38 1.22 -0.11
CA ALA A 52 -2.59 2.01 -0.24
C ALA A 52 -3.86 1.13 -0.29
N LEU A 53 -3.83 0.04 -1.06
CA LEU A 53 -4.92 -0.94 -1.13
C LEU A 53 -5.19 -1.57 0.24
N GLN A 54 -4.15 -2.00 0.96
CA GLN A 54 -4.30 -2.57 2.30
C GLN A 54 -4.98 -1.60 3.28
N ILE A 55 -4.56 -0.34 3.28
CA ILE A 55 -5.17 0.69 4.14
C ILE A 55 -6.66 0.80 3.82
N ASP A 56 -7.02 0.89 2.53
CA ASP A 56 -8.42 1.05 2.16
C ASP A 56 -9.27 -0.16 2.50
N GLN A 57 -8.81 -1.37 2.20
CA GLN A 57 -9.52 -2.61 2.52
C GLN A 57 -9.78 -2.80 4.02
N HIS A 58 -8.82 -2.43 4.88
CA HIS A 58 -9.00 -2.53 6.33
C HIS A 58 -9.89 -1.43 6.92
N CYS A 59 -10.03 -0.30 6.21
CA CYS A 59 -10.79 0.85 6.69
C CYS A 59 -12.17 1.00 6.03
N SER A 60 -12.49 0.18 5.04
CA SER A 60 -13.77 0.23 4.33
C SER A 60 -14.93 -0.10 5.26
N ILE A 61 -16.03 0.63 5.10
CA ILE A 61 -17.27 0.47 5.87
C ILE A 61 -18.45 0.01 5.00
N GLY A 62 -18.22 -0.27 3.71
CA GLY A 62 -19.27 -0.70 2.78
C GLY A 62 -20.26 0.39 2.37
N ALA A 63 -19.85 1.66 2.39
CA ALA A 63 -20.72 2.80 2.18
C ALA A 63 -20.12 3.86 1.23
N LEU A 64 -20.84 4.96 1.00
CA LEU A 64 -20.38 6.05 0.13
C LEU A 64 -19.04 6.67 0.57
N GLY A 65 -18.70 6.59 1.85
CA GLY A 65 -17.40 7.03 2.38
C GLY A 65 -16.20 6.29 1.78
N ASP A 66 -16.40 5.15 1.12
CA ASP A 66 -15.33 4.38 0.48
C ASP A 66 -14.96 4.92 -0.90
N LEU A 67 -15.81 5.73 -1.54
CA LEU A 67 -15.63 6.11 -2.94
C LEU A 67 -14.39 6.99 -3.16
N SER A 68 -14.18 8.00 -2.35
CA SER A 68 -13.05 8.92 -2.49
C SER A 68 -11.70 8.26 -2.14
N PRO A 69 -11.57 7.55 -1.01
CA PRO A 69 -10.39 6.77 -0.69
C PRO A 69 -10.08 5.71 -1.76
N GLY A 70 -11.05 4.91 -2.16
CA GLY A 70 -10.86 3.87 -3.19
C GLY A 70 -10.44 4.44 -4.54
N ALA A 71 -11.04 5.55 -4.97
CA ALA A 71 -10.57 6.23 -6.17
C ALA A 71 -9.13 6.74 -6.05
N ALA A 72 -8.67 7.09 -4.86
CA ALA A 72 -7.27 7.46 -4.61
C ALA A 72 -6.33 6.26 -4.72
N VAL A 73 -6.74 5.07 -4.24
CA VAL A 73 -6.01 3.81 -4.44
C VAL A 73 -5.85 3.53 -5.93
N VAL A 74 -6.96 3.54 -6.70
CA VAL A 74 -6.92 3.31 -8.15
C VAL A 74 -5.92 4.25 -8.83
N ARG A 75 -6.01 5.56 -8.58
CA ARG A 75 -5.08 6.55 -9.16
C ARG A 75 -3.64 6.31 -8.76
N LYS A 76 -3.39 5.92 -7.52
CA LYS A 76 -2.04 5.63 -7.04
C LYS A 76 -1.45 4.41 -7.76
N CYS A 77 -2.21 3.35 -7.90
CA CYS A 77 -1.80 2.15 -8.61
C CYS A 77 -1.58 2.43 -10.11
N GLU A 78 -2.48 3.18 -10.76
CA GLU A 78 -2.36 3.53 -12.18
C GLU A 78 -1.07 4.32 -12.51
N LYS A 79 -0.56 5.16 -11.59
CA LYS A 79 0.72 5.86 -11.76
C LYS A 79 1.91 4.92 -11.95
N ASP A 80 1.84 3.71 -11.40
CA ASP A 80 2.94 2.76 -11.49
C ASP A 80 3.07 2.12 -12.88
N PHE A 81 1.98 2.00 -13.64
CA PHE A 81 1.98 1.19 -14.85
C PHE A 81 1.32 1.83 -16.08
N LYS A 82 0.30 2.68 -15.91
CA LYS A 82 -0.63 3.06 -16.98
C LYS A 82 0.05 3.69 -18.20
N SER A 83 1.06 4.54 -17.96
CA SER A 83 1.81 5.22 -19.04
C SER A 83 2.69 4.26 -19.86
N ARG A 84 3.01 3.09 -19.32
CA ARG A 84 3.92 2.09 -19.92
C ARG A 84 3.19 0.94 -20.60
N LEU A 85 1.88 0.88 -20.48
CA LEU A 85 1.11 -0.17 -21.13
C LEU A 85 1.11 0.01 -22.65
N SER A 86 1.37 -1.07 -23.37
CA SER A 86 1.08 -1.15 -24.81
C SER A 86 -0.41 -0.96 -25.06
N LYS A 87 -0.80 -0.57 -26.27
CA LYS A 87 -2.21 -0.42 -26.67
C LYS A 87 -3.06 -1.66 -26.30
N ARG A 88 -2.53 -2.86 -26.56
CA ARG A 88 -3.20 -4.13 -26.23
C ARG A 88 -3.40 -4.31 -24.72
N LEU A 89 -2.38 -4.03 -23.91
CA LEU A 89 -2.48 -4.17 -22.44
C LEU A 89 -3.40 -3.10 -21.84
N ARG A 90 -3.41 -1.91 -22.41
CA ARG A 90 -4.35 -0.85 -22.00
C ARG A 90 -5.79 -1.28 -22.26
N ALA A 91 -6.09 -1.82 -23.43
CA ALA A 91 -7.42 -2.36 -23.75
C ALA A 91 -7.83 -3.48 -22.75
N ARG A 92 -6.89 -4.36 -22.37
CA ARG A 92 -7.15 -5.40 -21.35
C ARG A 92 -7.44 -4.81 -19.97
N TYR A 93 -6.73 -3.75 -19.59
CA TYR A 93 -6.98 -3.06 -18.33
C TYR A 93 -8.37 -2.43 -18.31
N GLU A 94 -8.74 -1.69 -19.35
CA GLU A 94 -10.07 -1.07 -19.44
C GLU A 94 -11.19 -2.13 -19.49
N SER A 95 -10.98 -3.24 -20.21
CA SER A 95 -11.92 -4.36 -20.19
C SER A 95 -12.12 -4.95 -18.79
N ALA A 96 -11.04 -5.15 -18.03
CA ALA A 96 -11.14 -5.64 -16.65
C ALA A 96 -11.87 -4.65 -15.73
N ARG A 97 -11.68 -3.34 -15.91
CA ARG A 97 -12.45 -2.31 -15.20
C ARG A 97 -13.93 -2.34 -15.54
N ASN A 98 -14.26 -2.49 -16.82
CA ASN A 98 -15.65 -2.56 -17.28
C ASN A 98 -16.38 -3.76 -16.68
N VAL A 99 -15.71 -4.90 -16.52
CA VAL A 99 -16.28 -6.08 -15.83
C VAL A 99 -16.70 -5.70 -14.40
N CYS A 100 -15.90 -4.93 -13.65
CA CYS A 100 -16.29 -4.47 -12.32
C CYS A 100 -17.54 -3.58 -12.35
N ILE A 101 -17.61 -2.66 -13.31
CA ILE A 101 -18.71 -1.71 -13.45
C ILE A 101 -20.00 -2.47 -13.82
N GLU A 102 -19.93 -3.33 -14.82
CA GLU A 102 -21.09 -4.11 -15.31
C GLU A 102 -21.64 -5.08 -14.27
N LYS A 103 -20.75 -5.75 -13.53
CA LYS A 103 -21.11 -6.72 -12.49
C LYS A 103 -22.04 -6.13 -11.43
N TYR A 104 -21.85 -4.88 -11.09
CA TYR A 104 -22.59 -4.20 -10.02
C TYR A 104 -23.57 -3.12 -10.55
N SER A 105 -23.61 -2.87 -11.85
CA SER A 105 -24.44 -1.83 -12.48
C SER A 105 -25.96 -1.97 -12.21
N LYS A 106 -26.41 -3.20 -12.03
CA LYS A 106 -27.83 -3.51 -11.75
C LYS A 106 -28.20 -3.37 -10.27
N GLN A 107 -27.20 -3.29 -9.40
CA GLN A 107 -27.43 -3.12 -7.97
C GLN A 107 -27.56 -1.62 -7.65
N ARG A 108 -28.44 -1.29 -6.70
CA ARG A 108 -28.68 0.09 -6.28
C ARG A 108 -28.20 0.30 -4.86
N GLY A 109 -27.90 1.57 -4.54
CA GLY A 109 -27.52 1.99 -3.19
C GLY A 109 -26.02 2.19 -2.98
N SER A 110 -25.67 2.60 -1.78
CA SER A 110 -24.29 2.94 -1.39
C SER A 110 -23.36 1.72 -1.38
N GLY A 111 -23.88 0.57 -0.96
CA GLY A 111 -23.12 -0.68 -0.93
C GLY A 111 -22.66 -1.12 -2.31
N ALA A 112 -23.52 -1.02 -3.33
CA ALA A 112 -23.14 -1.37 -4.70
C ALA A 112 -21.99 -0.50 -5.23
N ARG A 113 -21.99 0.78 -4.90
CA ARG A 113 -20.89 1.69 -5.28
C ARG A 113 -19.61 1.37 -4.55
N SER A 114 -19.68 1.05 -3.26
CA SER A 114 -18.52 0.61 -2.47
C SER A 114 -17.91 -0.66 -3.05
N VAL A 115 -18.71 -1.69 -3.33
CA VAL A 115 -18.22 -2.94 -3.93
C VAL A 115 -17.62 -2.71 -5.32
N THR A 116 -18.20 -1.81 -6.11
CA THR A 116 -17.64 -1.45 -7.42
C THR A 116 -16.26 -0.84 -7.29
N ILE A 117 -16.07 0.13 -6.39
CA ILE A 117 -14.76 0.78 -6.22
C ILE A 117 -13.71 -0.21 -5.71
N HIS A 118 -14.04 -1.12 -4.79
CA HIS A 118 -13.12 -2.16 -4.33
C HIS A 118 -12.71 -3.11 -5.46
N CYS A 119 -13.63 -3.50 -6.34
CA CYS A 119 -13.29 -4.28 -7.53
C CYS A 119 -12.29 -3.53 -8.43
N LEU A 120 -12.50 -2.22 -8.65
CA LEU A 120 -11.58 -1.40 -9.45
C LEU A 120 -10.20 -1.26 -8.83
N GLU A 121 -10.11 -1.13 -7.51
CA GLU A 121 -8.85 -1.12 -6.75
C GLU A 121 -8.06 -2.40 -6.95
N GLU A 122 -8.72 -3.55 -6.81
CA GLU A 122 -8.06 -4.85 -7.01
C GLU A 122 -7.55 -5.02 -8.44
N VAL A 123 -8.32 -4.59 -9.44
CA VAL A 123 -7.88 -4.61 -10.84
C VAL A 123 -6.64 -3.74 -11.01
N ALA A 124 -6.66 -2.50 -10.50
CA ALA A 124 -5.52 -1.58 -10.60
C ALA A 124 -4.29 -2.13 -9.86
N ALA A 125 -4.47 -2.70 -8.67
CA ALA A 125 -3.39 -3.28 -7.89
C ALA A 125 -2.76 -4.52 -8.56
N LYS A 126 -3.56 -5.39 -9.16
CA LYS A 126 -3.07 -6.54 -9.95
C LYS A 126 -2.24 -6.09 -11.16
N PHE A 127 -2.68 -5.03 -11.84
CA PHE A 127 -1.91 -4.46 -12.96
C PHE A 127 -0.64 -3.76 -12.48
N SER A 128 -0.68 -3.03 -11.37
CA SER A 128 0.51 -2.43 -10.75
C SER A 128 1.52 -3.50 -10.34
N ALA A 129 1.10 -4.57 -9.69
CA ALA A 129 1.98 -5.67 -9.30
C ALA A 129 2.66 -6.35 -10.51
N LYS A 130 1.94 -6.47 -11.64
CA LYS A 130 2.44 -7.17 -12.84
C LYS A 130 3.24 -6.28 -13.77
N TYR A 131 2.87 -5.02 -13.92
CA TYR A 131 3.39 -4.10 -14.93
C TYR A 131 3.97 -2.81 -14.32
N GLY A 132 3.90 -2.65 -13.00
CA GLY A 132 4.44 -1.51 -12.26
C GLY A 132 5.98 -1.48 -12.27
N ARG A 133 6.56 -0.36 -11.81
CA ARG A 133 8.00 -0.27 -11.55
C ARG A 133 8.33 -1.16 -10.35
N ARG A 134 9.38 -1.90 -10.49
CA ARG A 134 10.04 -2.56 -9.37
C ARG A 134 11.07 -1.63 -8.76
#